data_a4c4d5b7d3199fc9adcede50760154c0
#
_entry.id   a4c4d5b7d3199fc9adcede50760154c0
#
_cell.length_a   1.000
_cell.length_b   1.000
_cell.length_c   1.000
_cell.angle_alpha   90.00
_cell.angle_beta   90.00
_cell.angle_gamma   90.00
#
_symmetry.space_group_name_H-M   'P 1'
#
loop_
_entity.id
_entity.type
_entity.pdbx_description
1 polymer ?
#
loop_
_entity_poly.entity_id
_entity_poly.type
_entity_poly.pdbx_seq_one_letter_code
_entity_poly.pdbx_strand_id
1 'polypeptide(L)'
;MSADLSAKKILVVDHSKVITKIIQNFLSQSGFAPGNIFRAETKNQANMMLDLEKFDLITSGIHLKDSSGIELLKEVRSNGDETKKNIPFLIISAEEEEIYFEELKNLCSNGFLNKPFTQQQIKEISYKALNYEDSNETTPSPESDSPEKSKTPDEKPIVPEKVIEPFVKSTIESMEQYMADASPTESKGDDPLNGYFSSWVDLMDSEKRVQINLIINFPKKLACDIYEGIFGEVDLEQVCGVVQELVNILGGIVKPKIADYTSEIMELAYWGEEVPSASGALNLDLGLPESKMGEGHTLNMDIENLPKIRVPFESKGEIFYLVVLFQKF
;
A
#
# COMPACT_ATOMS: atom_id res chain seq x y z
N MET A 1 9.24 -35.25 -4.20
CA MET A 1 10.42 -34.47 -3.73
C MET A 1 9.94 -33.02 -3.68
N SER A 2 9.83 -32.43 -2.50
CA SER A 2 9.55 -30.99 -2.38
C SER A 2 10.70 -30.23 -3.05
N ALA A 3 10.40 -29.39 -4.03
CA ALA A 3 11.41 -28.55 -4.67
C ALA A 3 12.07 -27.67 -3.59
N ASP A 4 13.39 -27.63 -3.57
CA ASP A 4 14.13 -26.79 -2.64
C ASP A 4 13.97 -25.32 -3.06
N LEU A 5 13.12 -24.58 -2.34
CA LEU A 5 12.86 -23.15 -2.60
C LEU A 5 14.11 -22.28 -2.42
N SER A 6 15.04 -22.72 -1.56
CA SER A 6 16.27 -21.96 -1.31
C SER A 6 17.20 -21.90 -2.53
N ALA A 7 17.07 -22.85 -3.45
CA ALA A 7 17.85 -22.89 -4.70
C ALA A 7 17.22 -22.04 -5.82
N LYS A 8 15.94 -21.61 -5.67
CA LYS A 8 15.22 -20.85 -6.70
C LYS A 8 15.70 -19.42 -6.78
N LYS A 9 15.95 -18.94 -8.03
CA LYS A 9 16.33 -17.56 -8.31
C LYS A 9 15.12 -16.76 -8.75
N ILE A 10 14.88 -15.62 -8.10
CA ILE A 10 13.73 -14.74 -8.36
C ILE A 10 14.22 -13.37 -8.77
N LEU A 11 13.62 -12.81 -9.82
CA LEU A 11 13.82 -11.43 -10.23
C LEU A 11 12.60 -10.59 -9.84
N VAL A 12 12.80 -9.61 -8.99
CA VAL A 12 11.78 -8.67 -8.54
C VAL A 12 11.98 -7.33 -9.23
N VAL A 13 11.00 -6.86 -9.99
CA VAL A 13 11.09 -5.63 -10.79
C VAL A 13 9.98 -4.67 -10.35
N ASP A 14 10.33 -3.49 -9.88
CA ASP A 14 9.38 -2.42 -9.53
C ASP A 14 10.09 -1.08 -9.53
N HIS A 15 9.41 0.00 -9.93
CA HIS A 15 9.98 1.35 -9.90
C HIS A 15 10.33 1.83 -8.48
N SER A 16 9.69 1.28 -7.46
CA SER A 16 9.92 1.59 -6.05
C SER A 16 10.97 0.64 -5.43
N LYS A 17 12.09 1.21 -4.99
CA LYS A 17 13.12 0.47 -4.23
C LYS A 17 12.55 -0.14 -2.95
N VAL A 18 11.59 0.54 -2.33
CA VAL A 18 10.93 0.10 -1.09
C VAL A 18 10.13 -1.16 -1.38
N ILE A 19 9.28 -1.14 -2.41
CA ILE A 19 8.46 -2.29 -2.80
C ILE A 19 9.33 -3.49 -3.20
N THR A 20 10.38 -3.30 -4.01
CA THR A 20 11.28 -4.40 -4.36
C THR A 20 11.91 -5.03 -3.12
N LYS A 21 12.24 -4.21 -2.11
CA LYS A 21 12.82 -4.69 -0.85
C LYS A 21 11.80 -5.41 0.04
N ILE A 22 10.58 -4.91 0.13
CA ILE A 22 9.48 -5.58 0.86
C ILE A 22 9.19 -6.95 0.23
N ILE A 23 9.05 -7.03 -1.09
CA ILE A 23 8.85 -8.31 -1.79
C ILE A 23 10.03 -9.27 -1.53
N GLN A 24 11.28 -8.78 -1.60
CA GLN A 24 12.46 -9.59 -1.26
C GLN A 24 12.38 -10.14 0.16
N ASN A 25 12.01 -9.31 1.14
CA ASN A 25 11.90 -9.74 2.53
C ASN A 25 10.79 -10.78 2.71
N PHE A 26 9.62 -10.57 2.12
CA PHE A 26 8.50 -11.53 2.19
C PHE A 26 8.84 -12.88 1.54
N LEU A 27 9.49 -12.85 0.38
CA LEU A 27 9.98 -14.07 -0.27
C LEU A 27 11.02 -14.79 0.60
N SER A 28 11.94 -14.04 1.23
CA SER A 28 12.95 -14.62 2.13
C SER A 28 12.32 -15.31 3.33
N GLN A 29 11.32 -14.67 3.95
CA GLN A 29 10.55 -15.25 5.05
C GLN A 29 9.70 -16.45 4.61
N SER A 30 9.42 -16.56 3.32
CA SER A 30 8.69 -17.67 2.70
C SER A 30 9.58 -18.81 2.21
N GLY A 31 10.86 -18.87 2.63
CA GLY A 31 11.78 -19.97 2.39
C GLY A 31 12.68 -19.83 1.17
N PHE A 32 12.65 -18.70 0.45
CA PHE A 32 13.61 -18.40 -0.61
C PHE A 32 14.90 -17.85 -0.04
N ALA A 33 16.07 -18.24 -0.58
CA ALA A 33 17.32 -17.70 -0.11
C ALA A 33 17.49 -16.22 -0.47
N PRO A 34 17.81 -15.31 0.48
CA PRO A 34 17.95 -13.88 0.20
C PRO A 34 18.94 -13.56 -0.92
N GLY A 35 20.03 -14.31 -1.02
CA GLY A 35 21.04 -14.17 -2.06
C GLY A 35 20.59 -14.57 -3.47
N ASN A 36 19.45 -15.26 -3.59
CA ASN A 36 18.84 -15.68 -4.85
C ASN A 36 17.66 -14.80 -5.28
N ILE A 37 17.40 -13.69 -4.57
CA ILE A 37 16.36 -12.73 -4.92
C ILE A 37 17.00 -11.46 -5.42
N PHE A 38 16.95 -11.23 -6.70
CA PHE A 38 17.52 -10.11 -7.42
C PHE A 38 16.49 -9.00 -7.59
N ARG A 39 16.91 -7.73 -7.60
CA ARG A 39 16.01 -6.59 -7.71
C ARG A 39 16.41 -5.67 -8.86
N ALA A 40 15.42 -5.18 -9.60
CA ALA A 40 15.58 -4.20 -10.66
C ALA A 40 14.50 -3.11 -10.55
N GLU A 41 14.81 -1.89 -10.96
CA GLU A 41 13.88 -0.75 -10.96
C GLU A 41 13.42 -0.37 -12.37
N THR A 42 14.10 -0.92 -13.37
CA THR A 42 13.88 -0.62 -14.79
C THR A 42 13.80 -1.91 -15.59
N LYS A 43 13.12 -1.85 -16.74
CA LYS A 43 13.11 -2.93 -17.73
C LYS A 43 14.52 -3.25 -18.22
N ASN A 44 15.32 -2.22 -18.47
CA ASN A 44 16.70 -2.40 -18.94
C ASN A 44 17.56 -3.17 -17.93
N GLN A 45 17.46 -2.83 -16.63
CA GLN A 45 18.16 -3.59 -15.57
C GLN A 45 17.68 -5.05 -15.52
N ALA A 46 16.36 -5.28 -15.62
CA ALA A 46 15.81 -6.62 -15.63
C ALA A 46 16.34 -7.44 -16.81
N ASN A 47 16.37 -6.86 -18.01
CA ASN A 47 16.90 -7.53 -19.20
C ASN A 47 18.38 -7.87 -19.07
N MET A 48 19.21 -6.96 -18.55
CA MET A 48 20.63 -7.24 -18.28
C MET A 48 20.80 -8.40 -17.31
N MET A 49 19.98 -8.49 -16.28
CA MET A 49 20.02 -9.61 -15.32
C MET A 49 19.57 -10.91 -15.98
N LEU A 50 18.51 -10.88 -16.80
CA LEU A 50 18.03 -12.04 -17.59
C LEU A 50 19.05 -12.57 -18.60
N ASP A 51 19.99 -11.73 -19.05
CA ASP A 51 21.07 -12.14 -19.93
C ASP A 51 22.24 -12.80 -19.18
N LEU A 52 22.44 -12.44 -17.92
CA LEU A 52 23.54 -12.94 -17.09
C LEU A 52 23.16 -14.16 -16.25
N GLU A 53 21.89 -14.28 -15.85
CA GLU A 53 21.43 -15.27 -14.90
C GLU A 53 20.17 -15.99 -15.38
N LYS A 54 19.97 -17.22 -14.93
CA LYS A 54 18.71 -17.95 -15.11
C LYS A 54 17.81 -17.76 -13.91
N PHE A 55 16.58 -17.34 -14.15
CA PHE A 55 15.57 -17.14 -13.11
C PHE A 55 14.49 -18.21 -13.18
N ASP A 56 13.95 -18.56 -12.02
CA ASP A 56 12.82 -19.49 -11.88
C ASP A 56 11.49 -18.74 -11.81
N LEU A 57 11.49 -17.46 -11.43
CA LEU A 57 10.31 -16.61 -11.31
C LEU A 57 10.68 -15.15 -11.55
N ILE A 58 9.80 -14.42 -12.24
CA ILE A 58 9.85 -12.97 -12.34
C ILE A 58 8.59 -12.40 -11.70
N THR A 59 8.74 -11.38 -10.86
CA THR A 59 7.63 -10.52 -10.41
C THR A 59 7.85 -9.13 -10.93
N SER A 60 6.83 -8.45 -11.46
CA SER A 60 6.96 -7.10 -12.02
C SER A 60 5.78 -6.21 -11.69
N GLY A 61 6.04 -4.97 -11.31
CA GLY A 61 5.04 -3.90 -11.36
C GLY A 61 4.62 -3.61 -12.79
N ILE A 62 3.43 -3.02 -12.98
CA ILE A 62 3.02 -2.55 -14.33
C ILE A 62 3.86 -1.33 -14.73
N HIS A 63 3.99 -0.33 -13.84
CA HIS A 63 4.81 0.85 -14.10
C HIS A 63 6.25 0.63 -13.67
N LEU A 64 7.18 0.82 -14.58
CA LEU A 64 8.62 0.83 -14.33
C LEU A 64 9.19 2.23 -14.65
N LYS A 65 10.41 2.53 -14.20
CA LYS A 65 11.00 3.86 -14.42
C LYS A 65 11.26 4.20 -15.89
N ASP A 66 11.46 3.22 -16.74
CA ASP A 66 11.83 3.38 -18.15
C ASP A 66 10.82 2.77 -19.14
N SER A 67 9.81 2.02 -18.64
CA SER A 67 8.90 1.26 -19.49
C SER A 67 7.72 0.70 -18.66
N SER A 68 7.14 -0.39 -19.13
CA SER A 68 6.12 -1.14 -18.37
C SER A 68 6.52 -2.59 -18.14
N GLY A 69 5.98 -3.19 -17.07
CA GLY A 69 6.13 -4.64 -16.80
C GLY A 69 5.46 -5.50 -17.86
N ILE A 70 4.44 -4.98 -18.54
CA ILE A 70 3.78 -5.67 -19.65
C ILE A 70 4.73 -5.75 -20.86
N GLU A 71 5.48 -4.70 -21.16
CA GLU A 71 6.50 -4.74 -22.20
C GLU A 71 7.63 -5.69 -21.84
N LEU A 72 8.06 -5.74 -20.57
CA LEU A 72 9.02 -6.73 -20.10
C LEU A 72 8.48 -8.16 -20.31
N LEU A 73 7.21 -8.42 -19.97
CA LEU A 73 6.58 -9.72 -20.20
C LEU A 73 6.54 -10.08 -21.69
N LYS A 74 6.19 -9.13 -22.57
CA LYS A 74 6.22 -9.33 -24.05
C LYS A 74 7.61 -9.74 -24.54
N GLU A 75 8.64 -9.05 -24.07
CA GLU A 75 10.03 -9.36 -24.42
C GLU A 75 10.45 -10.74 -23.93
N VAL A 76 10.10 -11.11 -22.68
CA VAL A 76 10.35 -12.44 -22.14
C VAL A 76 9.63 -13.52 -22.98
N ARG A 77 8.36 -13.32 -23.32
CA ARG A 77 7.56 -14.31 -24.10
C ARG A 77 7.97 -14.41 -25.57
N SER A 78 8.59 -13.38 -26.13
CA SER A 78 9.13 -13.38 -27.51
C SER A 78 10.59 -13.81 -27.59
N ASN A 79 11.22 -14.19 -26.46
CA ASN A 79 12.61 -14.60 -26.42
C ASN A 79 12.82 -15.92 -27.21
N GLY A 80 13.92 -16.01 -27.96
CA GLY A 80 14.29 -17.21 -28.70
C GLY A 80 14.77 -18.38 -27.83
N ASP A 81 15.15 -18.15 -26.59
CA ASP A 81 15.49 -19.15 -25.59
C ASP A 81 14.23 -19.63 -24.87
N GLU A 82 13.84 -20.90 -25.14
CA GLU A 82 12.64 -21.50 -24.52
C GLU A 82 12.69 -21.51 -22.99
N THR A 83 13.87 -21.55 -22.39
CA THR A 83 13.98 -21.47 -20.90
C THR A 83 13.61 -20.10 -20.38
N LYS A 84 14.03 -19.02 -21.06
CA LYS A 84 13.65 -17.65 -20.72
C LYS A 84 12.20 -17.37 -21.03
N LYS A 85 11.72 -17.79 -22.19
CA LYS A 85 10.35 -17.58 -22.66
C LYS A 85 9.30 -18.16 -21.70
N ASN A 86 9.60 -19.29 -21.07
CA ASN A 86 8.68 -20.00 -20.20
C ASN A 86 8.86 -19.70 -18.70
N ILE A 87 9.70 -18.71 -18.34
CA ILE A 87 9.82 -18.30 -16.92
C ILE A 87 8.44 -17.86 -16.40
N PRO A 88 7.99 -18.40 -15.26
CA PRO A 88 6.81 -17.91 -14.59
C PRO A 88 6.90 -16.41 -14.34
N PHE A 89 5.82 -15.68 -14.66
CA PHE A 89 5.79 -14.21 -14.57
C PHE A 89 4.54 -13.76 -13.84
N LEU A 90 4.73 -13.03 -12.74
CA LEU A 90 3.68 -12.45 -11.92
C LEU A 90 3.64 -10.94 -12.09
N ILE A 91 2.45 -10.37 -12.21
CA ILE A 91 2.26 -8.93 -12.13
C ILE A 91 1.83 -8.57 -10.71
N ILE A 92 2.43 -7.52 -10.14
CA ILE A 92 2.10 -6.98 -8.82
C ILE A 92 1.88 -5.47 -8.97
N SER A 93 0.62 -5.02 -8.95
CA SER A 93 0.26 -3.64 -9.30
C SER A 93 -0.78 -3.02 -8.36
N ALA A 94 -0.79 -1.68 -8.30
CA ALA A 94 -1.86 -0.92 -7.66
C ALA A 94 -3.09 -0.74 -8.58
N GLU A 95 -2.97 -1.07 -9.87
CA GLU A 95 -4.05 -1.00 -10.84
C GLU A 95 -4.87 -2.30 -10.82
N GLU A 96 -6.13 -2.18 -11.21
CA GLU A 96 -7.05 -3.32 -11.25
C GLU A 96 -6.68 -4.30 -12.37
N GLU A 97 -6.75 -5.61 -12.11
CA GLU A 97 -6.42 -6.66 -13.06
C GLU A 97 -7.28 -6.58 -14.33
N GLU A 98 -8.55 -6.18 -14.17
CA GLU A 98 -9.55 -6.11 -15.24
C GLU A 98 -9.10 -5.21 -16.39
N ILE A 99 -8.34 -4.15 -16.12
CA ILE A 99 -7.82 -3.21 -17.13
C ILE A 99 -6.87 -3.93 -18.11
N TYR A 100 -6.11 -4.91 -17.61
CA TYR A 100 -5.07 -5.59 -18.36
C TYR A 100 -5.38 -7.07 -18.64
N PHE A 101 -6.55 -7.56 -18.20
CA PHE A 101 -6.90 -8.97 -18.19
C PHE A 101 -6.67 -9.68 -19.53
N GLU A 102 -7.22 -9.14 -20.62
CA GLU A 102 -7.07 -9.77 -21.96
C GLU A 102 -5.61 -9.77 -22.43
N GLU A 103 -4.86 -8.71 -22.16
CA GLU A 103 -3.45 -8.61 -22.55
C GLU A 103 -2.58 -9.59 -21.75
N LEU A 104 -2.76 -9.66 -20.45
CA LEU A 104 -2.03 -10.57 -19.57
C LEU A 104 -2.34 -12.05 -19.86
N LYS A 105 -3.61 -12.34 -20.15
CA LYS A 105 -4.05 -13.67 -20.56
C LYS A 105 -3.38 -14.11 -21.88
N ASN A 106 -3.37 -13.21 -22.89
CA ASN A 106 -2.72 -13.47 -24.18
C ASN A 106 -1.21 -13.66 -24.05
N LEU A 107 -0.58 -12.99 -23.10
CA LEU A 107 0.85 -13.11 -22.80
C LEU A 107 1.18 -14.27 -21.83
N CYS A 108 0.18 -15.06 -21.43
CA CYS A 108 0.36 -16.17 -20.49
C CYS A 108 1.07 -15.71 -19.20
N SER A 109 0.58 -14.64 -18.59
CA SER A 109 0.96 -14.28 -17.20
C SER A 109 0.54 -15.42 -16.25
N ASN A 110 1.40 -15.72 -15.27
CA ASN A 110 1.14 -16.80 -14.31
C ASN A 110 0.34 -16.34 -13.08
N GLY A 111 0.03 -15.06 -13.00
CA GLY A 111 -0.83 -14.50 -11.97
C GLY A 111 -0.71 -12.99 -11.85
N PHE A 112 -1.67 -12.43 -11.14
CA PHE A 112 -1.77 -11.02 -10.81
C PHE A 112 -1.99 -10.88 -9.30
N LEU A 113 -1.37 -9.89 -8.69
CA LEU A 113 -1.56 -9.55 -7.28
C LEU A 113 -1.73 -8.04 -7.14
N ASN A 114 -2.84 -7.64 -6.54
CA ASN A 114 -3.09 -6.23 -6.27
C ASN A 114 -2.20 -5.73 -5.12
N LYS A 115 -1.67 -4.52 -5.27
CA LYS A 115 -1.15 -3.73 -4.16
C LYS A 115 -2.34 -3.03 -3.49
N PRO A 116 -2.41 -3.05 -2.17
CA PRO A 116 -1.46 -3.60 -1.20
C PRO A 116 -1.59 -5.12 -1.05
N PHE A 117 -0.51 -5.77 -0.64
CA PHE A 117 -0.41 -7.23 -0.48
C PHE A 117 0.23 -7.61 0.85
N THR A 118 -0.10 -8.79 1.36
CA THR A 118 0.49 -9.38 2.56
C THR A 118 1.62 -10.36 2.21
N GLN A 119 2.44 -10.70 3.21
CA GLN A 119 3.45 -11.77 3.06
C GLN A 119 2.82 -13.08 2.60
N GLN A 120 1.66 -13.43 3.17
CA GLN A 120 0.95 -14.67 2.83
C GLN A 120 0.53 -14.69 1.37
N GLN A 121 0.00 -13.59 0.84
CA GLN A 121 -0.39 -13.49 -0.57
C GLN A 121 0.81 -13.61 -1.52
N ILE A 122 1.94 -12.97 -1.19
CA ILE A 122 3.20 -13.13 -1.95
C ILE A 122 3.66 -14.59 -1.94
N LYS A 123 3.62 -15.25 -0.77
CA LYS A 123 3.95 -16.66 -0.63
C LYS A 123 3.08 -17.54 -1.54
N GLU A 124 1.76 -17.42 -1.40
CA GLU A 124 0.79 -18.26 -2.13
C GLU A 124 0.91 -18.12 -3.65
N ILE A 125 0.95 -16.87 -4.16
CA ILE A 125 1.04 -16.65 -5.60
C ILE A 125 2.38 -17.12 -6.17
N SER A 126 3.48 -16.95 -5.42
CA SER A 126 4.81 -17.41 -5.83
C SER A 126 4.90 -18.94 -5.83
N TYR A 127 4.34 -19.61 -4.81
CA TYR A 127 4.29 -21.05 -4.73
C TYR A 127 3.44 -21.63 -5.87
N LYS A 128 2.27 -21.07 -6.12
CA LYS A 128 1.40 -21.45 -7.24
C LYS A 128 2.12 -21.31 -8.58
N ALA A 129 2.81 -20.20 -8.82
CA ALA A 129 3.55 -19.95 -10.06
C ALA A 129 4.71 -20.95 -10.27
N LEU A 130 5.32 -21.43 -9.18
CA LEU A 130 6.40 -22.43 -9.19
C LEU A 130 5.90 -23.88 -9.11
N ASN A 131 4.57 -24.12 -9.10
CA ASN A 131 3.94 -25.43 -8.87
C ASN A 131 4.44 -26.10 -7.57
N TYR A 132 4.57 -25.30 -6.49
CA TYR A 132 4.99 -25.77 -5.17
C TYR A 132 3.76 -25.95 -4.28
N GLU A 133 3.61 -27.14 -3.65
CA GLU A 133 2.53 -27.43 -2.70
C GLU A 133 3.02 -27.25 -1.26
N ASP A 134 2.38 -26.37 -0.50
CA ASP A 134 2.64 -26.22 0.94
C ASP A 134 1.70 -27.14 1.75
N SER A 135 2.28 -27.90 2.68
CA SER A 135 1.55 -28.90 3.47
C SER A 135 0.84 -28.33 4.72
N ASN A 136 0.76 -27.01 4.86
CA ASN A 136 0.16 -26.36 6.03
C ASN A 136 -0.76 -25.19 5.63
N GLU A 137 -2.06 -25.44 5.47
CA GLU A 137 -3.09 -24.40 5.39
C GLU A 137 -3.97 -24.37 6.64
N THR A 138 -4.16 -23.17 7.19
CA THR A 138 -5.32 -22.84 8.05
C THR A 138 -5.76 -21.41 7.80
N THR A 139 -6.98 -21.28 7.30
CA THR A 139 -7.72 -20.01 7.11
C THR A 139 -8.55 -19.62 8.33
N PRO A 140 -8.76 -18.34 8.60
CA PRO A 140 -9.99 -17.89 9.25
C PRO A 140 -10.75 -16.78 8.50
N SER A 141 -12.07 -16.86 8.60
CA SER A 141 -13.10 -15.99 8.02
C SER A 141 -13.66 -15.00 9.06
N PRO A 142 -14.33 -13.89 8.64
CA PRO A 142 -14.71 -12.78 9.52
C PRO A 142 -16.18 -12.80 9.97
N GLU A 143 -16.50 -12.12 11.07
CA GLU A 143 -17.86 -11.81 11.49
C GLU A 143 -18.08 -10.34 11.89
N SER A 144 -19.31 -9.89 11.63
CA SER A 144 -19.87 -8.55 11.73
C SER A 144 -20.67 -8.33 13.02
N ASP A 145 -20.85 -7.10 13.51
CA ASP A 145 -22.17 -6.49 13.78
C ASP A 145 -22.13 -5.08 14.38
N SER A 146 -23.15 -4.27 14.03
CA SER A 146 -23.38 -2.86 14.42
C SER A 146 -24.37 -2.72 15.58
N PRO A 147 -24.60 -1.54 16.23
CA PRO A 147 -25.66 -0.62 15.79
C PRO A 147 -25.51 0.90 16.09
N GLU A 148 -26.41 1.67 15.47
CA GLU A 148 -26.62 3.13 15.44
C GLU A 148 -27.01 3.86 16.71
N LYS A 149 -26.75 5.23 16.76
CA LYS A 149 -27.65 6.30 17.26
C LYS A 149 -27.19 7.75 17.02
N SER A 150 -28.04 8.49 16.49
CA SER A 150 -28.66 9.87 16.42
C SER A 150 -27.97 11.12 16.95
N LYS A 151 -28.18 12.22 16.17
CA LYS A 151 -27.59 13.58 16.14
C LYS A 151 -28.25 14.62 17.05
N THR A 152 -27.46 15.65 17.45
CA THR A 152 -27.89 17.01 17.77
C THR A 152 -26.89 18.04 17.22
N PRO A 153 -27.32 19.25 16.79
CA PRO A 153 -26.49 20.21 16.04
C PRO A 153 -26.01 21.33 16.97
N ASP A 154 -24.70 21.39 17.24
CA ASP A 154 -23.90 22.55 17.65
C ASP A 154 -22.45 22.19 18.05
N GLU A 155 -22.02 20.95 17.83
CA GLU A 155 -20.65 20.49 18.05
C GLU A 155 -20.02 20.12 16.71
N LYS A 156 -18.68 20.29 16.58
CA LYS A 156 -17.91 19.80 15.42
C LYS A 156 -18.40 18.39 15.06
N PRO A 157 -18.52 18.04 13.75
CA PRO A 157 -19.13 16.79 13.36
C PRO A 157 -18.39 15.62 13.99
N ILE A 158 -19.12 14.83 14.75
CA ILE A 158 -18.60 13.55 15.24
C ILE A 158 -18.59 12.60 14.04
N VAL A 159 -17.40 12.21 13.61
CA VAL A 159 -17.28 11.22 12.54
C VAL A 159 -17.83 9.87 13.05
N PRO A 160 -18.78 9.24 12.36
CA PRO A 160 -19.34 7.96 12.79
C PRO A 160 -18.26 6.87 12.89
N GLU A 161 -18.33 6.02 13.92
CA GLU A 161 -17.35 4.95 14.16
C GLU A 161 -17.18 4.03 12.94
N LYS A 162 -18.27 3.71 12.24
CA LYS A 162 -18.26 2.92 11.00
C LYS A 162 -17.42 3.54 9.87
N VAL A 163 -17.24 4.88 9.88
CA VAL A 163 -16.36 5.58 8.93
C VAL A 163 -14.92 5.58 9.43
N ILE A 164 -14.70 5.57 10.76
CA ILE A 164 -13.37 5.55 11.37
C ILE A 164 -12.69 4.18 11.19
N GLU A 165 -13.45 3.11 11.41
CA GLU A 165 -12.94 1.73 11.45
C GLU A 165 -12.16 1.32 10.17
N PRO A 166 -12.62 1.59 8.94
CA PRO A 166 -11.85 1.32 7.72
C PRO A 166 -10.46 1.97 7.71
N PHE A 167 -10.36 3.22 8.17
CA PHE A 167 -9.08 3.93 8.23
C PHE A 167 -8.13 3.33 9.26
N VAL A 168 -8.65 2.96 10.44
CA VAL A 168 -7.87 2.29 11.49
C VAL A 168 -7.33 0.96 11.00
N LYS A 169 -8.20 0.09 10.47
CA LYS A 169 -7.80 -1.22 9.94
C LYS A 169 -6.79 -1.09 8.81
N SER A 170 -7.02 -0.16 7.88
CA SER A 170 -6.11 0.06 6.76
C SER A 170 -4.74 0.59 7.20
N THR A 171 -4.69 1.39 8.27
CA THR A 171 -3.41 1.84 8.85
C THR A 171 -2.63 0.67 9.43
N ILE A 172 -3.29 -0.23 10.18
CA ILE A 172 -2.65 -1.44 10.72
C ILE A 172 -2.12 -2.30 9.56
N GLU A 173 -2.95 -2.60 8.57
CA GLU A 173 -2.58 -3.40 7.40
C GLU A 173 -1.41 -2.78 6.61
N SER A 174 -1.36 -1.44 6.48
CA SER A 174 -0.26 -0.77 5.81
C SER A 174 1.05 -0.85 6.61
N MET A 175 0.99 -0.75 7.94
CA MET A 175 2.16 -0.89 8.81
C MET A 175 2.71 -2.32 8.81
N GLU A 176 1.86 -3.33 8.80
CA GLU A 176 2.26 -4.74 8.71
C GLU A 176 3.08 -5.03 7.44
N GLN A 177 2.77 -4.38 6.32
CA GLN A 177 3.58 -4.51 5.09
C GLN A 177 5.02 -4.00 5.27
N TYR A 178 5.23 -3.08 6.20
CA TYR A 178 6.54 -2.57 6.58
C TYR A 178 7.17 -3.34 7.76
N MET A 179 6.62 -4.52 8.10
CA MET A 179 7.07 -5.35 9.22
C MET A 179 7.06 -4.58 10.54
N ALA A 180 6.11 -3.67 10.69
CA ALA A 180 5.91 -2.86 11.88
C ALA A 180 4.50 -3.11 12.43
N ASP A 181 4.41 -3.51 13.69
CA ASP A 181 3.13 -3.62 14.39
C ASP A 181 2.59 -2.22 14.67
N ALA A 182 1.27 -2.06 14.57
CA ALA A 182 0.60 -0.84 14.97
C ALA A 182 -0.70 -1.18 15.72
N SER A 183 -0.94 -0.49 16.81
CA SER A 183 -2.19 -0.61 17.56
C SER A 183 -2.74 0.77 17.91
N PRO A 184 -4.06 1.00 17.75
CA PRO A 184 -4.68 2.22 18.23
C PRO A 184 -4.46 2.36 19.74
N THR A 185 -4.18 3.58 20.19
CA THR A 185 -4.00 3.88 21.61
C THR A 185 -4.85 5.08 22.03
N GLU A 186 -4.98 5.31 23.32
CA GLU A 186 -5.67 6.49 23.82
C GLU A 186 -4.77 7.73 23.72
N SER A 187 -5.26 8.80 23.11
CA SER A 187 -4.57 10.10 23.11
C SER A 187 -4.68 10.73 24.47
N LYS A 188 -3.58 11.23 25.01
CA LYS A 188 -3.56 12.06 26.23
C LYS A 188 -3.83 13.54 25.89
N GLY A 189 -4.90 13.83 25.17
CA GLY A 189 -5.32 15.20 24.84
C GLY A 189 -4.96 15.68 23.43
N ASP A 190 -5.10 17.00 23.19
CA ASP A 190 -4.78 17.67 21.92
C ASP A 190 -3.26 17.83 21.73
N ASP A 191 -2.51 16.73 21.76
CA ASP A 191 -1.09 16.77 21.46
C ASP A 191 -0.88 17.29 20.03
N PRO A 192 -0.03 18.31 19.83
CA PRO A 192 0.26 18.80 18.49
C PRO A 192 0.88 17.69 17.64
N LEU A 193 0.67 17.75 16.32
CA LEU A 193 1.34 16.84 15.38
C LEU A 193 2.84 17.19 15.31
N ASN A 194 3.62 16.69 16.27
CA ASN A 194 5.04 17.02 16.46
C ASN A 194 5.97 15.99 15.82
N GLY A 195 5.46 15.12 14.95
CA GLY A 195 6.29 14.15 14.24
C GLY A 195 7.32 14.83 13.34
N TYR A 196 8.47 14.21 13.23
CA TYR A 196 9.56 14.69 12.36
C TYR A 196 9.27 14.47 10.87
N PHE A 197 8.49 13.44 10.53
CA PHE A 197 8.04 13.13 9.18
C PHE A 197 6.53 13.22 9.08
N SER A 198 6.04 13.95 8.10
CA SER A 198 4.64 13.89 7.68
C SER A 198 4.55 13.50 6.22
N SER A 199 3.64 12.59 5.91
CA SER A 199 3.30 12.27 4.54
C SER A 199 1.79 12.25 4.36
N TRP A 200 1.32 12.65 3.19
CA TRP A 200 -0.10 12.70 2.88
C TRP A 200 -0.39 12.31 1.44
N VAL A 201 -1.60 11.85 1.23
CA VAL A 201 -2.17 11.56 -0.07
C VAL A 201 -3.65 11.95 -0.09
N ASP A 202 -4.13 12.38 -1.23
CA ASP A 202 -5.52 12.78 -1.42
C ASP A 202 -6.30 11.67 -2.13
N LEU A 203 -7.52 11.42 -1.64
CA LEU A 203 -8.53 10.64 -2.33
C LEU A 203 -9.62 11.61 -2.82
N MET A 204 -9.90 11.64 -4.13
CA MET A 204 -10.75 12.66 -4.74
C MET A 204 -11.86 12.02 -5.57
N ASP A 205 -13.12 12.41 -5.31
CA ASP A 205 -14.25 12.14 -6.21
C ASP A 205 -14.63 13.44 -6.91
N SER A 206 -14.22 13.58 -8.17
CA SER A 206 -14.45 14.79 -8.97
C SER A 206 -15.91 15.04 -9.28
N GLU A 207 -16.73 13.99 -9.40
CA GLU A 207 -18.17 14.11 -9.67
C GLU A 207 -18.92 14.64 -8.44
N LYS A 208 -18.63 14.06 -7.28
CA LYS A 208 -19.24 14.43 -6.00
C LYS A 208 -18.52 15.60 -5.32
N ARG A 209 -17.39 16.06 -5.87
CA ARG A 209 -16.55 17.15 -5.37
C ARG A 209 -16.13 16.93 -3.91
N VAL A 210 -15.72 15.72 -3.61
CA VAL A 210 -15.24 15.29 -2.28
C VAL A 210 -13.75 15.05 -2.34
N GLN A 211 -13.02 15.60 -1.36
CA GLN A 211 -11.60 15.32 -1.13
C GLN A 211 -11.41 14.81 0.28
N ILE A 212 -10.66 13.72 0.40
CA ILE A 212 -10.26 13.12 1.67
C ILE A 212 -8.73 13.17 1.73
N ASN A 213 -8.17 13.91 2.68
CA ASN A 213 -6.72 13.96 2.86
C ASN A 213 -6.32 12.93 3.92
N LEU A 214 -5.50 11.96 3.54
CA LEU A 214 -4.89 11.00 4.46
C LEU A 214 -3.51 11.49 4.85
N ILE A 215 -3.27 11.69 6.12
CA ILE A 215 -2.01 12.21 6.66
C ILE A 215 -1.47 11.24 7.69
N ILE A 216 -0.20 10.88 7.59
CA ILE A 216 0.53 10.16 8.62
C ILE A 216 1.63 11.07 9.16
N ASN A 217 1.71 11.18 10.48
CA ASN A 217 2.73 11.97 11.17
C ASN A 217 3.55 11.07 12.09
N PHE A 218 4.82 10.86 11.74
CA PHE A 218 5.73 9.96 12.43
C PHE A 218 6.80 10.68 13.24
N PRO A 219 7.11 10.22 14.47
CA PRO A 219 8.33 10.59 15.15
C PRO A 219 9.57 10.08 14.39
N LYS A 220 10.68 10.83 14.50
CA LYS A 220 11.93 10.50 13.79
C LYS A 220 12.39 9.08 14.04
N LYS A 221 12.37 8.67 15.31
CA LYS A 221 12.85 7.36 15.73
C LYS A 221 12.05 6.24 15.04
N LEU A 222 10.71 6.28 15.09
CA LEU A 222 9.87 5.24 14.47
C LEU A 222 10.11 5.11 12.96
N ALA A 223 10.16 6.24 12.24
CA ALA A 223 10.40 6.23 10.80
C ALA A 223 11.79 5.64 10.46
N CYS A 224 12.82 6.00 11.23
CA CYS A 224 14.16 5.44 11.08
C CYS A 224 14.20 3.94 11.42
N ASP A 225 13.56 3.50 12.51
CA ASP A 225 13.51 2.09 12.92
C ASP A 225 12.77 1.21 11.87
N ILE A 226 11.73 1.75 11.23
CA ILE A 226 11.06 1.07 10.10
C ILE A 226 12.01 0.97 8.91
N TYR A 227 12.66 2.07 8.54
CA TYR A 227 13.60 2.10 7.42
C TYR A 227 14.76 1.14 7.65
N GLU A 228 15.37 1.17 8.84
CA GLU A 228 16.48 0.28 9.22
C GLU A 228 16.06 -1.19 9.17
N GLY A 229 14.85 -1.50 9.65
CA GLY A 229 14.31 -2.87 9.58
C GLY A 229 14.18 -3.40 8.15
N ILE A 230 13.97 -2.51 7.16
CA ILE A 230 13.86 -2.87 5.76
C ILE A 230 15.23 -2.94 5.06
N PHE A 231 16.09 -1.95 5.29
CA PHE A 231 17.33 -1.75 4.52
C PHE A 231 18.61 -2.15 5.28
N GLY A 232 18.54 -2.28 6.61
CA GLY A 232 19.67 -2.69 7.46
C GLY A 232 20.58 -1.53 7.90
N GLU A 233 20.35 -0.32 7.39
CA GLU A 233 21.07 0.91 7.74
C GLU A 233 20.14 2.11 7.57
N VAL A 234 20.40 3.23 8.25
CA VAL A 234 19.57 4.44 8.17
C VAL A 234 20.15 5.46 7.21
N ASP A 235 19.36 5.82 6.20
CA ASP A 235 19.59 6.97 5.32
C ASP A 235 18.40 7.93 5.46
N LEU A 236 18.61 9.05 6.14
CA LEU A 236 17.54 10.02 6.44
C LEU A 236 16.87 10.63 5.20
N GLU A 237 17.59 10.77 4.09
CA GLU A 237 17.01 11.29 2.85
C GLU A 237 16.04 10.27 2.23
N GLN A 238 16.30 8.98 2.43
CA GLN A 238 15.45 7.91 1.92
C GLN A 238 14.31 7.54 2.86
N VAL A 239 14.40 7.83 4.16
CA VAL A 239 13.32 7.59 5.14
C VAL A 239 12.04 8.29 4.72
N CYS A 240 12.14 9.51 4.17
CA CYS A 240 10.98 10.25 3.66
C CYS A 240 10.22 9.48 2.59
N GLY A 241 10.93 8.78 1.70
CA GLY A 241 10.34 7.93 0.67
C GLY A 241 9.59 6.72 1.23
N VAL A 242 10.05 6.15 2.35
CA VAL A 242 9.34 5.05 3.03
C VAL A 242 8.02 5.54 3.63
N VAL A 243 8.03 6.69 4.31
CA VAL A 243 6.81 7.27 4.90
C VAL A 243 5.82 7.69 3.80
N GLN A 244 6.33 8.19 2.67
CA GLN A 244 5.53 8.55 1.50
C GLN A 244 4.87 7.32 0.85
N GLU A 245 5.61 6.24 0.68
CA GLU A 245 5.06 5.00 0.12
C GLU A 245 4.04 4.37 1.08
N LEU A 246 4.25 4.46 2.39
CA LEU A 246 3.32 3.93 3.38
C LEU A 246 1.95 4.62 3.30
N VAL A 247 1.90 5.95 3.16
CA VAL A 247 0.63 6.67 3.02
C VAL A 247 -0.03 6.38 1.68
N ASN A 248 0.74 6.15 0.62
CA ASN A 248 0.24 5.73 -0.68
C ASN A 248 -0.46 4.36 -0.60
N ILE A 249 0.18 3.40 0.05
CA ILE A 249 -0.39 2.08 0.33
C ILE A 249 -1.66 2.19 1.17
N LEU A 250 -1.65 3.00 2.23
CA LEU A 250 -2.83 3.26 3.05
C LEU A 250 -4.00 3.78 2.21
N GLY A 251 -3.76 4.74 1.31
CA GLY A 251 -4.77 5.27 0.39
C GLY A 251 -5.35 4.17 -0.51
N GLY A 252 -4.50 3.30 -1.04
CA GLY A 252 -4.92 2.15 -1.86
C GLY A 252 -5.78 1.15 -1.09
N ILE A 253 -5.42 0.85 0.19
CA ILE A 253 -6.19 -0.08 1.03
C ILE A 253 -7.55 0.49 1.42
N VAL A 254 -7.60 1.77 1.81
CA VAL A 254 -8.81 2.37 2.37
C VAL A 254 -9.83 2.72 1.31
N LYS A 255 -9.38 3.13 0.11
CA LYS A 255 -10.22 3.55 -1.02
C LYS A 255 -11.43 2.62 -1.26
N PRO A 256 -11.27 1.31 -1.52
CA PRO A 256 -12.40 0.41 -1.75
C PRO A 256 -13.26 0.21 -0.48
N LYS A 257 -12.67 0.30 0.71
CA LYS A 257 -13.39 0.06 1.98
C LYS A 257 -14.34 1.20 2.37
N ILE A 258 -14.11 2.42 1.85
CA ILE A 258 -14.93 3.60 2.17
C ILE A 258 -15.89 3.98 1.02
N ALA A 259 -15.82 3.32 -0.12
CA ALA A 259 -16.60 3.66 -1.31
C ALA A 259 -18.13 3.65 -1.04
N ASP A 260 -18.61 2.76 -0.19
CA ASP A 260 -20.02 2.62 0.14
C ASP A 260 -20.53 3.59 1.21
N TYR A 261 -19.62 4.34 1.87
CA TYR A 261 -20.00 5.34 2.90
C TYR A 261 -20.25 6.73 2.29
N THR A 262 -20.80 6.78 1.08
CA THR A 262 -21.04 8.03 0.31
C THR A 262 -21.80 9.07 1.11
N SER A 263 -22.90 8.67 1.76
CA SER A 263 -23.78 9.60 2.49
C SER A 263 -23.03 10.26 3.65
N GLU A 264 -22.33 9.46 4.46
CA GLU A 264 -21.61 9.92 5.64
C GLU A 264 -20.42 10.80 5.25
N ILE A 265 -19.69 10.42 4.22
CA ILE A 265 -18.53 11.18 3.74
C ILE A 265 -18.98 12.49 3.10
N MET A 266 -20.08 12.51 2.34
CA MET A 266 -20.68 13.73 1.82
C MET A 266 -21.12 14.69 2.94
N GLU A 267 -21.78 14.18 3.99
CA GLU A 267 -22.16 14.99 5.16
C GLU A 267 -20.95 15.62 5.85
N LEU A 268 -19.81 14.91 5.90
CA LEU A 268 -18.58 15.43 6.47
C LEU A 268 -17.91 16.46 5.53
N ALA A 269 -17.82 16.15 4.24
CA ALA A 269 -17.14 17.01 3.27
C ALA A 269 -17.89 18.35 3.05
N TYR A 270 -19.24 18.33 3.15
CA TYR A 270 -20.11 19.50 3.01
C TYR A 270 -20.56 20.07 4.37
N TRP A 271 -19.79 19.83 5.43
CA TRP A 271 -20.13 20.29 6.76
C TRP A 271 -20.41 21.81 6.81
N GLY A 272 -21.59 22.16 7.35
CA GLY A 272 -22.07 23.56 7.40
C GLY A 272 -22.69 24.08 6.12
N GLU A 273 -22.84 23.23 5.10
CA GLU A 273 -23.46 23.57 3.81
C GLU A 273 -24.53 22.55 3.43
N GLU A 274 -25.29 22.84 2.38
CA GLU A 274 -26.27 21.92 1.82
C GLU A 274 -25.56 20.78 1.10
N VAL A 275 -25.84 19.53 1.52
CA VAL A 275 -25.27 18.33 0.90
C VAL A 275 -25.99 18.07 -0.42
N PRO A 276 -25.28 18.03 -1.56
CA PRO A 276 -25.92 17.73 -2.85
C PRO A 276 -26.49 16.31 -2.86
N SER A 277 -27.58 16.10 -3.57
CA SER A 277 -28.10 14.76 -3.83
C SER A 277 -27.09 13.97 -4.66
N ALA A 278 -26.45 13.00 -4.06
CA ALA A 278 -25.52 12.10 -4.73
C ALA A 278 -26.04 10.67 -4.67
N SER A 279 -26.02 9.96 -5.80
CA SER A 279 -26.37 8.54 -5.89
C SER A 279 -25.14 7.70 -6.24
N GLY A 280 -25.13 6.45 -5.79
CA GLY A 280 -24.03 5.51 -6.04
C GLY A 280 -22.84 5.66 -5.09
N ALA A 281 -21.93 4.70 -5.14
CA ALA A 281 -20.70 4.68 -4.36
C ALA A 281 -19.76 5.85 -4.72
N LEU A 282 -18.81 6.18 -3.83
CA LEU A 282 -17.73 7.11 -4.15
C LEU A 282 -16.81 6.51 -5.21
N ASN A 283 -16.51 7.31 -6.24
CA ASN A 283 -15.52 6.99 -7.25
C ASN A 283 -14.24 7.80 -6.96
N LEU A 284 -13.44 7.28 -6.04
CA LEU A 284 -12.26 7.98 -5.53
C LEU A 284 -11.04 7.72 -6.42
N ASP A 285 -10.36 8.77 -6.86
CA ASP A 285 -9.04 8.71 -7.46
C ASP A 285 -7.97 8.94 -6.38
N LEU A 286 -6.88 8.17 -6.43
CA LEU A 286 -5.75 8.32 -5.53
C LEU A 286 -4.76 9.32 -6.14
N GLY A 287 -4.47 10.39 -5.41
CA GLY A 287 -3.49 11.40 -5.80
C GLY A 287 -2.05 10.91 -5.66
N LEU A 288 -1.11 11.80 -5.99
CA LEU A 288 0.31 11.53 -5.75
C LEU A 288 0.64 11.82 -4.27
N PRO A 289 1.36 10.91 -3.61
CA PRO A 289 1.74 11.14 -2.22
C PRO A 289 2.83 12.22 -2.13
N GLU A 290 2.71 13.05 -1.10
CA GLU A 290 3.68 14.08 -0.76
C GLU A 290 4.23 13.86 0.65
N SER A 291 5.39 14.45 0.95
CA SER A 291 6.00 14.35 2.27
C SER A 291 6.77 15.61 2.67
N LYS A 292 6.86 15.83 3.98
CA LYS A 292 7.73 16.81 4.62
C LYS A 292 8.49 16.19 5.78
N MET A 293 9.70 16.71 6.03
CA MET A 293 10.50 16.30 7.19
C MET A 293 11.14 17.51 7.85
N GLY A 294 11.50 17.37 9.12
CA GLY A 294 12.19 18.37 9.93
C GLY A 294 11.42 18.70 11.22
N GLU A 295 12.11 19.29 12.18
CA GLU A 295 11.49 19.73 13.43
C GLU A 295 10.57 20.93 13.18
N GLY A 296 9.35 20.88 13.74
CA GLY A 296 8.39 21.99 13.67
C GLY A 296 7.86 22.30 12.27
N HIS A 297 7.95 21.34 11.30
CA HIS A 297 7.36 21.56 10.00
C HIS A 297 5.84 21.69 10.10
N THR A 298 5.25 22.56 9.28
CA THR A 298 3.80 22.76 9.19
C THR A 298 3.25 22.22 7.90
N LEU A 299 2.06 21.66 7.96
CA LEU A 299 1.30 21.25 6.77
C LEU A 299 0.44 22.44 6.31
N ASN A 300 0.41 22.68 4.99
CA ASN A 300 -0.44 23.72 4.39
C ASN A 300 -1.89 23.22 4.23
N MET A 301 -2.48 22.74 5.33
CA MET A 301 -3.84 22.21 5.38
C MET A 301 -4.55 22.80 6.58
N ASP A 302 -5.85 23.04 6.45
CA ASP A 302 -6.67 23.55 7.56
C ASP A 302 -7.10 22.39 8.48
N ILE A 303 -6.11 21.84 9.20
CA ILE A 303 -6.33 20.70 10.10
C ILE A 303 -7.27 21.06 11.26
N GLU A 304 -7.36 22.33 11.63
CA GLU A 304 -8.10 22.77 12.81
C GLU A 304 -9.61 22.88 12.58
N ASN A 305 -10.02 23.36 11.42
CA ASN A 305 -11.41 23.73 11.15
C ASN A 305 -12.20 22.66 10.39
N LEU A 306 -11.53 21.77 9.66
CA LEU A 306 -12.19 20.72 8.89
C LEU A 306 -12.70 19.57 9.77
N PRO A 307 -13.78 18.89 9.36
CA PRO A 307 -14.17 17.59 9.91
C PRO A 307 -13.01 16.62 9.79
N LYS A 308 -12.67 15.95 10.88
CA LYS A 308 -11.48 15.10 10.92
C LYS A 308 -11.62 13.86 11.78
N ILE A 309 -10.88 12.83 11.39
CA ILE A 309 -10.49 11.71 12.23
C ILE A 309 -9.05 11.97 12.68
N ARG A 310 -8.76 11.74 13.93
CA ARG A 310 -7.39 11.73 14.46
C ARG A 310 -7.25 10.53 15.37
N VAL A 311 -6.40 9.59 14.97
CA VAL A 311 -6.15 8.35 15.71
C VAL A 311 -4.67 8.26 16.04
N PRO A 312 -4.31 8.23 17.33
CA PRO A 312 -2.96 7.86 17.75
C PRO A 312 -2.79 6.34 17.65
N PHE A 313 -1.62 5.95 17.16
CA PHE A 313 -1.18 4.56 17.12
C PHE A 313 0.12 4.42 17.87
N GLU A 314 0.31 3.30 18.54
CA GLU A 314 1.58 2.90 19.10
C GLU A 314 2.25 1.86 18.18
N SER A 315 3.54 2.05 17.93
CA SER A 315 4.40 1.11 17.22
C SER A 315 5.82 1.19 17.77
N LYS A 316 6.44 0.07 18.09
CA LYS A 316 7.83 -0.02 18.64
C LYS A 316 8.08 0.92 19.83
N GLY A 317 7.04 1.18 20.66
CA GLY A 317 7.11 2.09 21.82
C GLY A 317 7.09 3.58 21.48
N GLU A 318 6.81 3.94 20.24
CA GLU A 318 6.63 5.32 19.76
C GLU A 318 5.18 5.55 19.34
N ILE A 319 4.69 6.79 19.50
CA ILE A 319 3.34 7.18 19.09
C ILE A 319 3.40 7.93 17.77
N PHE A 320 2.60 7.52 16.81
CA PHE A 320 2.37 8.24 15.56
C PHE A 320 0.88 8.52 15.37
N TYR A 321 0.55 9.42 14.46
CA TYR A 321 -0.82 9.84 14.23
C TYR A 321 -1.26 9.57 12.80
N LEU A 322 -2.45 8.99 12.64
CA LEU A 322 -3.26 9.10 11.44
C LEU A 322 -4.19 10.30 11.59
N VAL A 323 -4.21 11.18 10.60
CA VAL A 323 -5.20 12.26 10.49
C VAL A 323 -5.89 12.14 9.15
N VAL A 324 -7.21 12.18 9.17
CA VAL A 324 -8.04 12.16 7.95
C VAL A 324 -8.89 13.42 7.96
N LEU A 325 -8.81 14.21 6.91
CA LEU A 325 -9.62 15.42 6.73
C LEU A 325 -10.65 15.19 5.63
N PHE A 326 -11.84 15.73 5.82
CA PHE A 326 -12.92 15.68 4.85
C PHE A 326 -13.25 17.10 4.41
N GLN A 327 -13.23 17.34 3.09
CA GLN A 327 -13.55 18.63 2.52
C GLN A 327 -14.15 18.50 1.12
N LYS A 328 -14.89 19.52 0.72
CA LYS A 328 -15.27 19.72 -0.69
C LYS A 328 -14.17 20.49 -1.43
N PHE A 329 -14.09 20.36 -2.73
CA PHE A 329 -13.16 21.12 -3.59
C PHE A 329 -13.85 21.65 -4.87
#